data_ceb5346f5b861b07291ec98edda9e17a
#
_entry.id   ceb5346f5b861b07291ec98edda9e17a
#
_cell.length_a   1.000
_cell.length_b   1.000
_cell.length_c   1.000
_cell.angle_alpha   90.00
_cell.angle_beta   90.00
_cell.angle_gamma   90.00
#
_symmetry.space_group_name_H-M   'P 1'
#
loop_
_entity.id
_entity.type
_entity.pdbx_description
1 polymer ?
#
loop_
_entity_poly.entity_id
_entity_poly.type
_entity_poly.pdbx_seq_one_letter_code
_entity_poly.pdbx_strand_id
1 'polypeptide(L)'
;SGSADSFFYGCSSLRSVPAGLFDFITSGTFVSTYRNSGLSGSVNLSSVLGGNSISDYSYCFYGCSNISSVSGQLRTSSNKTSLNYMFTGCTGMSSISNDIGATNINTCIYMFSRCSNLQSPCRISFKYLSGETINAYGFCNLSGVSSLPSNLFSGTVGELSLAQAFYQCTNLTSISSGAFNYSTNGGTRCDEMFYGCTSLLNVSGVTIPDIRSASSMFENSGLTTITSSLFSDSPQCSTYAHCFAGCRNLRTVGSQGSPITPPEHSVTVNINSMFENCSNLLTAEYAFGDVTENKHGPTGTDNSYIESGVLKHIDSCTSTFNGCSNMTSQPRWDCIVAGVKLPPAYMPLFYYFKRIFQPYQFGFPDVDSISKSGCFRGCTKMNGYDQYISAYPEWF
;
A
#
# COMPACT_ATOMS: atom_id res chain seq x y z
N SER A 1 -40.06 3.66 -0.13
CA SER A 1 -38.83 3.22 -0.81
C SER A 1 -39.01 3.35 -2.31
N GLY A 2 -37.96 3.71 -3.02
CA GLY A 2 -38.00 3.91 -4.46
C GLY A 2 -36.62 3.86 -5.08
N SER A 3 -36.57 3.92 -6.40
CA SER A 3 -35.33 3.95 -7.16
C SER A 3 -35.43 5.04 -8.22
N ALA A 4 -34.31 5.75 -8.43
CA ALA A 4 -34.11 6.64 -9.57
C ALA A 4 -33.08 6.03 -10.54
N ASP A 5 -32.92 4.73 -10.54
CA ASP A 5 -31.92 4.02 -11.32
C ASP A 5 -32.05 4.33 -12.81
N SER A 6 -30.93 4.75 -13.41
CA SER A 6 -30.83 5.10 -14.84
C SER A 6 -31.78 6.22 -15.31
N PHE A 7 -32.36 7.03 -14.41
CA PHE A 7 -33.43 7.99 -14.76
C PHE A 7 -32.97 8.99 -15.85
N PHE A 8 -31.74 9.50 -15.76
CA PHE A 8 -31.12 10.40 -16.74
C PHE A 8 -29.91 9.77 -17.45
N TYR A 9 -29.89 8.44 -17.53
CA TYR A 9 -28.81 7.74 -18.24
C TYR A 9 -28.68 8.21 -19.68
N GLY A 10 -27.49 8.64 -20.08
CA GLY A 10 -27.21 9.07 -21.45
C GLY A 10 -27.84 10.40 -21.88
N CYS A 11 -28.48 11.11 -20.97
CA CYS A 11 -29.07 12.44 -21.28
C CYS A 11 -27.96 13.49 -21.51
N SER A 12 -27.26 13.42 -22.64
CA SER A 12 -26.07 14.22 -22.94
C SER A 12 -26.34 15.73 -23.02
N SER A 13 -27.60 16.12 -23.25
CA SER A 13 -28.02 17.53 -23.28
C SER A 13 -28.47 18.08 -21.92
N LEU A 14 -28.59 17.24 -20.89
CA LEU A 14 -28.97 17.63 -19.54
C LEU A 14 -27.83 18.43 -18.90
N ARG A 15 -28.05 19.70 -18.57
CA ARG A 15 -27.04 20.56 -17.93
C ARG A 15 -27.22 20.72 -16.43
N SER A 16 -28.46 20.68 -15.98
CA SER A 16 -28.83 20.82 -14.57
C SER A 16 -30.16 20.12 -14.31
N VAL A 17 -30.45 19.85 -13.05
CA VAL A 17 -31.75 19.35 -12.59
C VAL A 17 -32.30 20.29 -11.51
N PRO A 18 -33.64 20.42 -11.39
CA PRO A 18 -34.23 21.16 -10.29
C PRO A 18 -33.86 20.58 -8.94
N ALA A 19 -33.57 21.41 -7.96
CA ALA A 19 -33.37 20.98 -6.58
C ALA A 19 -34.62 20.26 -6.07
N GLY A 20 -34.43 19.20 -5.29
CA GLY A 20 -35.53 18.45 -4.69
C GLY A 20 -36.30 17.52 -5.63
N LEU A 21 -35.83 17.35 -6.89
CA LEU A 21 -36.51 16.48 -7.86
C LEU A 21 -36.79 15.06 -7.33
N PHE A 22 -35.90 14.56 -6.50
CA PHE A 22 -36.00 13.20 -5.95
C PHE A 22 -36.31 13.16 -4.45
N ASP A 23 -36.80 14.23 -3.83
CA ASP A 23 -37.11 14.30 -2.38
C ASP A 23 -38.16 13.28 -1.95
N PHE A 24 -38.96 12.78 -2.89
CA PHE A 24 -39.95 11.74 -2.65
C PHE A 24 -39.31 10.34 -2.49
N ILE A 25 -38.05 10.13 -2.91
CA ILE A 25 -37.31 8.89 -2.68
C ILE A 25 -36.70 8.96 -1.30
N THR A 26 -37.27 8.31 -0.31
CA THR A 26 -36.79 8.34 1.08
C THR A 26 -35.79 7.24 1.39
N SER A 27 -35.82 6.16 0.64
CA SER A 27 -34.86 5.03 0.74
C SER A 27 -34.83 4.24 -0.58
N GLY A 28 -33.69 3.61 -0.88
CA GLY A 28 -33.53 2.81 -2.11
C GLY A 28 -32.19 3.04 -2.78
N THR A 29 -32.20 3.27 -4.11
CA THR A 29 -30.99 3.29 -4.93
C THR A 29 -31.01 4.45 -5.95
N PHE A 30 -29.80 4.90 -6.32
CA PHE A 30 -29.54 5.88 -7.38
C PHE A 30 -28.50 5.32 -8.38
N VAL A 31 -28.60 4.03 -8.73
CA VAL A 31 -27.67 3.36 -9.63
C VAL A 31 -27.74 3.95 -11.03
N SER A 32 -26.61 4.43 -11.55
CA SER A 32 -26.51 4.98 -12.92
C SER A 32 -27.44 6.16 -13.21
N THR A 33 -28.00 6.84 -12.21
CA THR A 33 -29.04 7.87 -12.37
C THR A 33 -28.67 8.94 -13.38
N TYR A 34 -27.44 9.45 -13.31
CA TYR A 34 -26.90 10.49 -14.23
C TYR A 34 -25.79 9.97 -15.13
N ARG A 35 -25.59 8.65 -15.21
CA ARG A 35 -24.50 8.04 -15.98
C ARG A 35 -24.47 8.56 -17.42
N ASN A 36 -23.30 9.06 -17.86
CA ASN A 36 -23.08 9.65 -19.19
C ASN A 36 -24.04 10.82 -19.52
N SER A 37 -24.53 11.52 -18.51
CA SER A 37 -25.33 12.73 -18.73
C SER A 37 -24.44 13.95 -18.99
N GLY A 38 -25.05 15.01 -19.52
CA GLY A 38 -24.37 16.29 -19.76
C GLY A 38 -24.31 17.21 -18.55
N LEU A 39 -24.62 16.75 -17.33
CA LEU A 39 -24.54 17.55 -16.10
C LEU A 39 -23.23 18.34 -16.06
N SER A 40 -23.31 19.62 -15.75
CA SER A 40 -22.17 20.53 -15.87
C SER A 40 -22.06 21.50 -14.68
N GLY A 41 -20.84 22.06 -14.51
CA GLY A 41 -20.57 23.02 -13.44
C GLY A 41 -20.51 22.37 -12.05
N SER A 42 -20.94 23.12 -11.03
CA SER A 42 -20.97 22.67 -9.65
C SER A 42 -22.21 21.83 -9.37
N VAL A 43 -22.02 20.64 -8.85
CA VAL A 43 -23.10 19.72 -8.45
C VAL A 43 -23.17 19.66 -6.92
N ASN A 44 -24.34 19.98 -6.37
CA ASN A 44 -24.64 19.81 -4.94
C ASN A 44 -25.43 18.50 -4.75
N LEU A 45 -24.80 17.49 -4.14
CA LEU A 45 -25.37 16.17 -3.94
C LEU A 45 -26.70 16.23 -3.17
N SER A 46 -26.80 17.07 -2.17
CA SER A 46 -28.04 17.23 -1.38
C SER A 46 -29.21 17.78 -2.20
N SER A 47 -28.93 18.46 -3.32
CA SER A 47 -29.96 19.04 -4.19
C SER A 47 -30.38 18.12 -5.33
N VAL A 48 -29.42 17.32 -5.86
CA VAL A 48 -29.65 16.50 -7.06
C VAL A 48 -29.98 15.04 -6.73
N LEU A 49 -29.76 14.62 -5.47
CA LEU A 49 -30.08 13.28 -4.96
C LEU A 49 -31.09 13.45 -3.82
N GLY A 50 -32.11 12.62 -3.79
CA GLY A 50 -33.07 12.56 -2.69
C GLY A 50 -32.66 11.55 -1.63
N GLY A 51 -33.60 11.27 -0.77
CA GLY A 51 -33.55 10.17 0.18
C GLY A 51 -32.98 10.51 1.55
N ASN A 52 -33.20 9.60 2.49
CA ASN A 52 -32.64 9.66 3.84
C ASN A 52 -31.84 8.40 4.18
N SER A 53 -31.95 7.34 3.35
CA SER A 53 -31.33 6.04 3.58
C SER A 53 -31.10 5.33 2.26
N ILE A 54 -30.09 5.77 1.51
CA ILE A 54 -29.76 5.22 0.19
C ILE A 54 -28.66 4.17 0.36
N SER A 55 -28.86 3.00 -0.22
CA SER A 55 -27.95 1.86 -0.11
C SER A 55 -27.00 1.69 -1.31
N ASP A 56 -27.29 2.32 -2.44
CA ASP A 56 -26.46 2.18 -3.63
C ASP A 56 -26.46 3.44 -4.50
N TYR A 57 -25.27 4.01 -4.72
CA TYR A 57 -25.00 5.11 -5.65
C TYR A 57 -24.06 4.67 -6.78
N SER A 58 -23.94 3.36 -7.04
CA SER A 58 -23.01 2.84 -8.04
C SER A 58 -23.26 3.45 -9.42
N TYR A 59 -22.18 3.90 -10.08
CA TYR A 59 -22.22 4.54 -11.40
C TYR A 59 -23.07 5.83 -11.48
N CYS A 60 -23.50 6.42 -10.36
CA CYS A 60 -24.47 7.50 -10.36
C CYS A 60 -24.07 8.68 -11.27
N PHE A 61 -22.84 9.13 -11.23
CA PHE A 61 -22.27 10.18 -12.07
C PHE A 61 -21.18 9.68 -13.03
N TYR A 62 -21.15 8.38 -13.31
CA TYR A 62 -20.15 7.80 -14.21
C TYR A 62 -20.13 8.51 -15.56
N GLY A 63 -18.96 8.97 -16.02
CA GLY A 63 -18.80 9.63 -17.31
C GLY A 63 -19.40 11.02 -17.43
N CYS A 64 -19.80 11.65 -16.33
CA CYS A 64 -20.26 13.04 -16.32
C CYS A 64 -19.08 14.01 -16.43
N SER A 65 -18.46 14.06 -17.61
CA SER A 65 -17.19 14.77 -17.85
C SER A 65 -17.25 16.29 -17.72
N ASN A 66 -18.45 16.87 -17.69
CA ASN A 66 -18.66 18.33 -17.60
C ASN A 66 -18.88 18.85 -16.17
N ILE A 67 -18.95 17.95 -15.18
CA ILE A 67 -18.97 18.35 -13.76
C ILE A 67 -17.61 18.96 -13.42
N SER A 68 -17.61 20.18 -12.88
CA SER A 68 -16.37 20.86 -12.45
C SER A 68 -16.07 20.72 -10.96
N SER A 69 -17.11 20.67 -10.13
CA SER A 69 -16.97 20.48 -8.69
C SER A 69 -18.16 19.74 -8.08
N VAL A 70 -17.94 19.11 -6.94
CA VAL A 70 -18.97 18.39 -6.19
C VAL A 70 -18.98 18.84 -4.74
N SER A 71 -20.18 19.10 -4.20
CA SER A 71 -20.42 19.50 -2.81
C SER A 71 -21.71 18.88 -2.26
N GLY A 72 -22.07 19.23 -1.03
CA GLY A 72 -23.27 18.69 -0.38
C GLY A 72 -23.02 17.30 0.22
N GLN A 73 -24.10 16.68 0.68
CA GLN A 73 -24.03 15.45 1.48
C GLN A 73 -24.81 14.32 0.81
N LEU A 74 -24.21 13.14 0.79
CA LEU A 74 -24.91 11.90 0.53
C LEU A 74 -25.79 11.53 1.72
N ARG A 75 -26.85 10.82 1.47
CA ARG A 75 -27.78 10.27 2.46
C ARG A 75 -27.63 8.76 2.54
N THR A 76 -26.54 8.32 3.13
CA THR A 76 -26.16 6.90 3.17
C THR A 76 -27.06 6.09 4.10
N SER A 77 -27.26 4.81 3.76
CA SER A 77 -27.96 3.85 4.60
C SER A 77 -27.25 3.64 5.93
N SER A 78 -27.99 3.42 7.00
CA SER A 78 -27.43 3.07 8.31
C SER A 78 -26.76 1.69 8.32
N ASN A 79 -27.10 0.82 7.36
CA ASN A 79 -26.53 -0.52 7.25
C ASN A 79 -25.28 -0.54 6.40
N LYS A 80 -25.43 -0.40 5.09
CA LYS A 80 -24.34 -0.38 4.14
C LYS A 80 -24.69 0.47 2.91
N THR A 81 -23.66 1.06 2.31
CA THR A 81 -23.82 1.87 1.10
C THR A 81 -22.68 1.56 0.12
N SER A 82 -23.05 1.34 -1.15
CA SER A 82 -22.13 1.18 -2.27
C SER A 82 -21.87 2.52 -2.98
N LEU A 83 -20.60 2.83 -3.27
CA LEU A 83 -20.16 3.96 -4.08
C LEU A 83 -19.35 3.52 -5.31
N ASN A 84 -19.54 2.28 -5.77
CA ASN A 84 -18.75 1.73 -6.87
C ASN A 84 -18.88 2.56 -8.14
N TYR A 85 -17.75 2.97 -8.72
CA TYR A 85 -17.69 3.73 -9.98
C TYR A 85 -18.45 5.06 -9.97
N MET A 86 -18.81 5.59 -8.78
CA MET A 86 -19.75 6.72 -8.66
C MET A 86 -19.36 7.93 -9.52
N PHE A 87 -18.09 8.30 -9.52
CA PHE A 87 -17.55 9.46 -10.27
C PHE A 87 -16.54 9.05 -11.34
N THR A 88 -16.43 7.76 -11.68
CA THR A 88 -15.47 7.31 -12.70
C THR A 88 -15.63 8.10 -13.99
N GLY A 89 -14.52 8.63 -14.51
CA GLY A 89 -14.53 9.38 -15.78
C GLY A 89 -15.12 10.78 -15.72
N CYS A 90 -15.32 11.35 -14.53
CA CYS A 90 -15.64 12.77 -14.35
C CYS A 90 -14.39 13.63 -14.58
N THR A 91 -13.90 13.66 -15.82
CA THR A 91 -12.61 14.26 -16.19
C THR A 91 -12.53 15.75 -15.97
N GLY A 92 -13.68 16.48 -15.99
CA GLY A 92 -13.75 17.90 -15.69
C GLY A 92 -13.69 18.24 -14.20
N MET A 93 -13.90 17.26 -13.31
CA MET A 93 -13.98 17.48 -11.89
C MET A 93 -12.62 17.82 -11.27
N SER A 94 -12.43 19.06 -10.87
CA SER A 94 -11.21 19.54 -10.22
C SER A 94 -11.27 19.52 -8.70
N SER A 95 -12.46 19.53 -8.12
CA SER A 95 -12.64 19.54 -6.66
C SER A 95 -13.89 18.78 -6.20
N ILE A 96 -13.80 18.24 -5.02
CA ILE A 96 -14.90 17.66 -4.27
C ILE A 96 -14.75 18.07 -2.80
N SER A 97 -15.85 18.36 -2.11
CA SER A 97 -15.81 18.64 -0.67
C SER A 97 -15.15 17.48 0.09
N ASN A 98 -14.26 17.79 1.04
CA ASN A 98 -13.59 16.76 1.85
C ASN A 98 -14.57 15.84 2.57
N ASP A 99 -15.72 16.36 2.97
CA ASP A 99 -16.80 15.59 3.56
C ASP A 99 -18.06 15.75 2.70
N ILE A 100 -18.47 14.64 2.10
CA ILE A 100 -19.72 14.50 1.33
C ILE A 100 -20.71 13.55 2.02
N GLY A 101 -20.54 13.25 3.31
CA GLY A 101 -21.36 12.30 4.03
C GLY A 101 -21.16 10.83 3.59
N ALA A 102 -20.01 10.49 3.05
CA ALA A 102 -19.69 9.11 2.66
C ALA A 102 -19.41 8.24 3.90
N THR A 103 -20.47 7.89 4.62
CA THR A 103 -20.46 7.08 5.85
C THR A 103 -21.11 5.72 5.63
N ASN A 104 -20.81 4.75 6.49
CA ASN A 104 -21.31 3.38 6.39
C ASN A 104 -21.01 2.71 5.03
N ILE A 105 -19.83 3.01 4.46
CA ILE A 105 -19.44 2.50 3.14
C ILE A 105 -18.92 1.08 3.29
N ASN A 106 -19.43 0.18 2.48
CA ASN A 106 -18.94 -1.20 2.39
C ASN A 106 -18.17 -1.48 1.09
N THR A 107 -18.32 -0.63 0.07
CA THR A 107 -17.53 -0.75 -1.17
C THR A 107 -17.49 0.57 -1.92
N CYS A 108 -16.33 0.92 -2.48
CA CYS A 108 -16.12 2.12 -3.29
C CYS A 108 -15.11 1.87 -4.44
N ILE A 109 -15.26 0.72 -5.09
CA ILE A 109 -14.40 0.26 -6.19
C ILE A 109 -14.40 1.29 -7.32
N TYR A 110 -13.21 1.73 -7.79
CA TYR A 110 -13.02 2.67 -8.90
C TYR A 110 -13.80 4.00 -8.76
N MET A 111 -14.14 4.41 -7.54
CA MET A 111 -15.01 5.57 -7.28
C MET A 111 -14.59 6.82 -8.05
N PHE A 112 -13.30 7.12 -8.13
CA PHE A 112 -12.74 8.30 -8.80
C PHE A 112 -11.84 7.95 -10.00
N SER A 113 -11.83 6.70 -10.46
CA SER A 113 -10.96 6.32 -11.55
C SER A 113 -11.10 7.25 -12.76
N ARG A 114 -9.98 7.69 -13.35
CA ARG A 114 -9.93 8.63 -14.48
C ARG A 114 -10.49 10.04 -14.20
N CYS A 115 -10.64 10.45 -12.93
CA CYS A 115 -10.89 11.85 -12.59
C CYS A 115 -9.57 12.63 -12.62
N SER A 116 -9.00 12.78 -13.83
CA SER A 116 -7.63 13.26 -14.03
C SER A 116 -7.35 14.68 -13.51
N ASN A 117 -8.37 15.52 -13.36
CA ASN A 117 -8.24 16.89 -12.85
C ASN A 117 -8.50 17.00 -11.33
N LEU A 118 -8.96 15.93 -10.67
CA LEU A 118 -9.27 15.96 -9.25
C LEU A 118 -7.99 16.17 -8.42
N GLN A 119 -7.99 17.20 -7.58
CA GLN A 119 -6.82 17.58 -6.78
C GLN A 119 -6.72 16.81 -5.46
N SER A 120 -7.84 16.45 -4.86
CA SER A 120 -7.91 15.68 -3.62
C SER A 120 -9.20 14.87 -3.58
N PRO A 121 -9.18 13.58 -3.18
CA PRO A 121 -10.39 12.80 -2.96
C PRO A 121 -11.09 13.20 -1.67
N CYS A 122 -12.40 12.88 -1.55
CA CYS A 122 -13.15 13.07 -0.31
C CYS A 122 -12.87 11.96 0.70
N ARG A 123 -13.21 12.23 1.96
CA ARG A 123 -13.14 11.25 3.05
C ARG A 123 -14.21 10.18 2.91
N ILE A 124 -13.85 8.94 3.29
CA ILE A 124 -14.73 7.78 3.27
C ILE A 124 -14.66 7.10 4.64
N SER A 125 -15.81 6.90 5.26
CA SER A 125 -15.92 6.16 6.52
C SER A 125 -16.55 4.79 6.29
N PHE A 126 -15.79 3.75 6.56
CA PHE A 126 -16.21 2.37 6.40
C PHE A 126 -17.06 1.89 7.56
N LYS A 127 -17.91 0.90 7.30
CA LYS A 127 -18.65 0.17 8.32
C LYS A 127 -18.41 -1.32 8.18
N TYR A 128 -17.90 -1.91 9.24
CA TYR A 128 -17.71 -3.35 9.34
C TYR A 128 -19.05 -4.10 9.38
N LEU A 129 -19.17 -5.08 8.53
CA LEU A 129 -20.19 -6.11 8.59
C LEU A 129 -19.46 -7.46 8.68
N SER A 130 -19.84 -8.28 9.66
CA SER A 130 -19.14 -9.54 9.96
C SER A 130 -19.01 -10.43 8.71
N GLY A 131 -17.78 -10.86 8.42
CA GLY A 131 -17.46 -11.75 7.31
C GLY A 131 -17.39 -11.08 5.92
N GLU A 132 -17.49 -9.75 5.82
CA GLU A 132 -17.34 -9.04 4.54
C GLU A 132 -15.94 -8.44 4.39
N THR A 133 -15.36 -8.57 3.20
CA THR A 133 -14.19 -7.79 2.76
C THR A 133 -14.67 -6.47 2.19
N ILE A 134 -14.12 -5.35 2.70
CA ILE A 134 -14.40 -4.04 2.15
C ILE A 134 -13.44 -3.78 0.99
N ASN A 135 -14.00 -3.41 -0.15
CA ASN A 135 -13.24 -3.14 -1.37
C ASN A 135 -13.21 -1.63 -1.67
N ALA A 136 -12.03 -1.03 -1.52
CA ALA A 136 -11.77 0.39 -1.80
C ALA A 136 -10.58 0.54 -2.79
N TYR A 137 -10.48 -0.36 -3.77
CA TYR A 137 -9.42 -0.34 -4.75
C TYR A 137 -9.75 0.48 -5.98
N GLY A 138 -8.70 0.91 -6.71
CA GLY A 138 -8.86 1.49 -8.02
C GLY A 138 -9.27 2.97 -8.07
N PHE A 139 -8.85 3.82 -7.11
CA PHE A 139 -8.85 5.28 -7.30
C PHE A 139 -7.76 5.69 -8.31
N CYS A 140 -7.51 4.86 -9.30
CA CYS A 140 -6.32 4.88 -10.14
C CYS A 140 -6.34 6.00 -11.20
N ASN A 141 -5.15 6.37 -11.70
CA ASN A 141 -4.96 7.38 -12.73
C ASN A 141 -5.51 8.75 -12.34
N LEU A 142 -5.34 9.13 -11.08
CA LEU A 142 -5.68 10.45 -10.54
C LEU A 142 -4.47 11.38 -10.72
N SER A 143 -4.16 11.75 -11.96
CA SER A 143 -2.99 12.59 -12.25
C SER A 143 -3.07 14.00 -11.64
N GLY A 144 -4.26 14.49 -11.30
CA GLY A 144 -4.45 15.77 -10.60
C GLY A 144 -4.17 15.72 -9.10
N VAL A 145 -4.23 14.54 -8.48
CA VAL A 145 -4.08 14.40 -7.02
C VAL A 145 -2.63 14.62 -6.62
N SER A 146 -2.40 15.67 -5.83
CA SER A 146 -1.07 16.03 -5.28
C SER A 146 -0.89 15.66 -3.82
N SER A 147 -1.99 15.48 -3.08
CA SER A 147 -1.95 15.10 -1.65
C SER A 147 -3.15 14.28 -1.23
N LEU A 148 -2.95 13.40 -0.24
CA LEU A 148 -4.02 12.67 0.42
C LEU A 148 -4.33 13.32 1.77
N PRO A 149 -5.63 13.63 2.06
CA PRO A 149 -6.02 14.29 3.30
C PRO A 149 -5.97 13.34 4.51
N SER A 150 -5.89 13.91 5.71
CA SER A 150 -6.11 13.14 6.95
C SER A 150 -7.52 12.55 7.00
N ASN A 151 -7.66 11.38 7.61
CA ASN A 151 -8.91 10.62 7.67
C ASN A 151 -9.53 10.36 6.29
N LEU A 152 -8.71 10.19 5.25
CA LEU A 152 -9.20 9.79 3.92
C LEU A 152 -10.01 8.50 4.03
N PHE A 153 -9.47 7.51 4.71
CA PHE A 153 -10.15 6.29 5.10
C PHE A 153 -10.24 6.18 6.61
N SER A 154 -11.45 5.95 7.12
CA SER A 154 -11.73 5.86 8.56
C SER A 154 -12.79 4.80 8.84
N GLY A 155 -13.07 4.54 10.13
CA GLY A 155 -14.10 3.59 10.55
C GLY A 155 -13.54 2.25 10.99
N THR A 156 -14.35 1.21 10.91
CA THR A 156 -13.97 -0.16 11.27
C THR A 156 -14.20 -1.10 10.10
N VAL A 157 -13.23 -1.96 9.84
CA VAL A 157 -13.27 -2.92 8.73
C VAL A 157 -12.94 -4.33 9.24
N GLY A 158 -13.42 -5.35 8.53
CA GLY A 158 -12.93 -6.72 8.66
C GLY A 158 -11.61 -6.84 7.91
N GLU A 159 -11.65 -7.26 6.68
CA GLU A 159 -10.56 -7.17 5.72
C GLU A 159 -10.80 -5.98 4.80
N LEU A 160 -9.74 -5.22 4.49
CA LEU A 160 -9.79 -4.08 3.56
C LEU A 160 -8.84 -4.30 2.39
N SER A 161 -9.36 -4.18 1.16
CA SER A 161 -8.53 -4.13 -0.04
C SER A 161 -8.37 -2.69 -0.50
N LEU A 162 -7.13 -2.20 -0.46
CA LEU A 162 -6.67 -0.93 -1.03
C LEU A 162 -5.80 -1.17 -2.28
N ALA A 163 -5.90 -2.36 -2.88
CA ALA A 163 -5.10 -2.70 -4.05
C ALA A 163 -5.32 -1.67 -5.17
N GLN A 164 -4.21 -1.18 -5.78
CA GLN A 164 -4.23 -0.17 -6.83
C GLN A 164 -4.98 1.13 -6.46
N ALA A 165 -5.20 1.42 -5.15
CA ALA A 165 -6.00 2.58 -4.75
C ALA A 165 -5.47 3.90 -5.35
N PHE A 166 -4.16 4.09 -5.41
CA PHE A 166 -3.50 5.27 -5.98
C PHE A 166 -2.53 4.91 -7.10
N TYR A 167 -2.83 3.85 -7.84
CA TYR A 167 -2.02 3.38 -8.97
C TYR A 167 -1.83 4.51 -10.01
N GLN A 168 -0.56 4.81 -10.36
CA GLN A 168 -0.19 5.87 -11.31
C GLN A 168 -0.71 7.29 -10.97
N CYS A 169 -0.85 7.60 -9.68
CA CYS A 169 -1.06 8.99 -9.23
C CYS A 169 0.27 9.77 -9.32
N THR A 170 0.67 10.10 -10.55
CA THR A 170 2.02 10.59 -10.86
C THR A 170 2.37 11.93 -10.21
N ASN A 171 1.38 12.77 -9.87
CA ASN A 171 1.57 14.06 -9.18
C ASN A 171 1.43 13.99 -7.65
N LEU A 172 1.17 12.81 -7.09
CA LEU A 172 1.08 12.65 -5.65
C LEU A 172 2.45 12.90 -5.01
N THR A 173 2.55 13.93 -4.18
CA THR A 173 3.79 14.33 -3.50
C THR A 173 3.76 14.06 -2.00
N SER A 174 2.56 14.01 -1.39
CA SER A 174 2.43 13.89 0.05
C SER A 174 1.20 13.08 0.48
N ILE A 175 1.34 12.39 1.60
CA ILE A 175 0.28 11.66 2.27
C ILE A 175 0.23 12.21 3.71
N SER A 176 -0.94 12.73 4.12
CA SER A 176 -1.09 13.24 5.49
C SER A 176 -0.95 12.10 6.50
N SER A 177 -0.32 12.38 7.64
CA SER A 177 -0.36 11.48 8.79
C SER A 177 -1.84 11.22 9.17
N GLY A 178 -2.18 9.95 9.45
CA GLY A 178 -3.58 9.58 9.72
C GLY A 178 -4.51 9.60 8.51
N ALA A 179 -3.99 9.58 7.27
CA ALA A 179 -4.82 9.36 6.08
C ALA A 179 -5.57 8.02 6.15
N PHE A 180 -4.96 7.02 6.75
CA PHE A 180 -5.48 5.66 6.93
C PHE A 180 -5.87 5.41 8.40
N ASN A 181 -6.84 6.16 8.89
CA ASN A 181 -7.29 6.15 10.29
C ASN A 181 -8.50 5.23 10.49
N TYR A 182 -8.34 3.94 10.20
CA TYR A 182 -9.34 2.90 10.42
C TYR A 182 -8.80 1.81 11.33
N SER A 183 -9.68 1.00 11.93
CA SER A 183 -9.32 -0.22 12.64
C SER A 183 -9.71 -1.44 11.84
N THR A 184 -8.89 -2.49 11.88
CA THR A 184 -9.13 -3.75 11.17
C THR A 184 -8.86 -4.94 12.08
N ASN A 185 -9.57 -6.05 11.85
CA ASN A 185 -9.31 -7.36 12.46
C ASN A 185 -8.96 -8.46 11.45
N GLY A 186 -9.08 -8.16 10.15
CA GLY A 186 -8.73 -9.06 9.04
C GLY A 186 -7.54 -8.60 8.21
N GLY A 187 -7.05 -7.38 8.48
CA GLY A 187 -5.88 -6.79 7.82
C GLY A 187 -6.19 -6.04 6.53
N THR A 188 -5.13 -5.47 5.96
CA THR A 188 -5.19 -4.63 4.77
C THR A 188 -4.34 -5.20 3.64
N ARG A 189 -4.90 -5.26 2.43
CA ARG A 189 -4.16 -5.60 1.20
C ARG A 189 -3.81 -4.32 0.46
N CYS A 190 -2.51 -4.11 0.23
CA CYS A 190 -1.96 -2.89 -0.37
C CYS A 190 -1.22 -3.15 -1.71
N ASP A 191 -1.60 -4.23 -2.42
CA ASP A 191 -0.93 -4.60 -3.66
C ASP A 191 -1.03 -3.47 -4.71
N GLU A 192 0.11 -3.05 -5.28
CA GLU A 192 0.23 -1.97 -6.28
C GLU A 192 -0.36 -0.62 -5.83
N MET A 193 -0.60 -0.40 -4.52
CA MET A 193 -1.35 0.75 -4.00
C MET A 193 -0.81 2.10 -4.47
N PHE A 194 0.51 2.27 -4.54
CA PHE A 194 1.21 3.48 -4.98
C PHE A 194 2.15 3.21 -6.17
N TYR A 195 1.86 2.16 -6.95
CA TYR A 195 2.64 1.84 -8.14
C TYR A 195 2.72 3.04 -9.06
N GLY A 196 3.93 3.40 -9.52
CA GLY A 196 4.13 4.48 -10.47
C GLY A 196 3.83 5.90 -9.95
N CYS A 197 3.74 6.11 -8.63
CA CYS A 197 3.63 7.43 -8.01
C CYS A 197 4.99 8.15 -8.06
N THR A 198 5.39 8.62 -9.25
CA THR A 198 6.75 9.11 -9.52
C THR A 198 7.14 10.38 -8.78
N SER A 199 6.18 11.18 -8.32
CA SER A 199 6.43 12.39 -7.50
C SER A 199 6.42 12.14 -5.99
N LEU A 200 6.08 10.93 -5.53
CA LEU A 200 6.06 10.57 -4.11
C LEU A 200 7.48 10.29 -3.62
N LEU A 201 8.09 11.26 -2.94
CA LEU A 201 9.50 11.18 -2.53
C LEU A 201 9.73 10.51 -1.18
N ASN A 202 8.74 10.52 -0.31
CA ASN A 202 8.79 9.87 0.99
C ASN A 202 7.40 9.52 1.52
N VAL A 203 7.36 8.61 2.48
CA VAL A 203 6.17 8.17 3.20
C VAL A 203 6.36 8.29 4.71
N SER A 204 7.15 9.28 5.13
CA SER A 204 7.47 9.50 6.54
C SER A 204 6.20 9.81 7.36
N GLY A 205 6.04 9.12 8.48
CA GLY A 205 4.88 9.28 9.36
C GLY A 205 3.57 8.70 8.80
N VAL A 206 3.60 8.01 7.67
CA VAL A 206 2.45 7.26 7.16
C VAL A 206 2.39 5.90 7.85
N THR A 207 1.24 5.59 8.41
CA THR A 207 0.91 4.27 8.97
C THR A 207 -0.33 3.72 8.27
N ILE A 208 -0.30 2.45 7.92
CA ILE A 208 -1.44 1.71 7.37
C ILE A 208 -1.67 0.51 8.28
N PRO A 209 -2.86 0.38 8.88
CA PRO A 209 -3.13 -0.68 9.84
C PRO A 209 -3.00 -2.08 9.25
N ASP A 210 -2.24 -2.94 9.91
CA ASP A 210 -2.12 -4.40 9.69
C ASP A 210 -2.05 -4.80 8.21
N ILE A 211 -0.97 -4.41 7.53
CA ILE A 211 -0.75 -4.78 6.12
C ILE A 211 -0.50 -6.31 6.05
N ARG A 212 -1.25 -7.00 5.18
CA ARG A 212 -1.12 -8.44 4.92
C ARG A 212 -0.42 -8.76 3.61
N SER A 213 -0.51 -7.83 2.64
CA SER A 213 0.16 -7.93 1.35
C SER A 213 0.59 -6.55 0.88
N ALA A 214 1.83 -6.45 0.43
CA ALA A 214 2.46 -5.22 -0.09
C ALA A 214 3.18 -5.49 -1.44
N SER A 215 2.66 -6.45 -2.24
CA SER A 215 3.26 -6.74 -3.55
C SER A 215 3.22 -5.52 -4.46
N SER A 216 4.37 -5.13 -5.05
CA SER A 216 4.51 -3.98 -5.94
C SER A 216 3.98 -2.66 -5.37
N MET A 217 3.82 -2.54 -4.04
CA MET A 217 3.11 -1.42 -3.40
C MET A 217 3.63 -0.04 -3.81
N PHE A 218 4.94 0.10 -3.97
CA PHE A 218 5.63 1.34 -4.39
C PHE A 218 6.48 1.13 -5.65
N GLU A 219 6.24 0.07 -6.38
CA GLU A 219 7.02 -0.22 -7.59
C GLU A 219 7.01 0.96 -8.55
N ASN A 220 8.19 1.33 -9.08
CA ASN A 220 8.40 2.48 -9.97
C ASN A 220 7.97 3.84 -9.38
N SER A 221 7.91 3.97 -8.04
CA SER A 221 7.65 5.26 -7.38
C SER A 221 8.91 6.13 -7.26
N GLY A 222 8.69 7.40 -6.89
CA GLY A 222 9.77 8.39 -6.74
C GLY A 222 10.54 8.34 -5.42
N LEU A 223 10.27 7.35 -4.56
CA LEU A 223 10.80 7.29 -3.20
C LEU A 223 12.33 7.44 -3.15
N THR A 224 12.79 8.31 -2.25
CA THR A 224 14.22 8.53 -1.96
C THR A 224 14.67 7.86 -0.66
N THR A 225 13.76 7.71 0.27
CA THR A 225 13.97 7.08 1.58
C THR A 225 12.73 6.33 2.01
N ILE A 226 12.90 5.30 2.84
CA ILE A 226 11.82 4.54 3.46
C ILE A 226 12.03 4.55 4.97
N THR A 227 10.98 4.86 5.71
CA THR A 227 10.98 4.86 7.17
C THR A 227 10.39 3.58 7.74
N SER A 228 10.79 3.23 8.94
CA SER A 228 10.35 1.99 9.64
C SER A 228 8.87 1.97 10.01
N SER A 229 8.20 3.13 10.09
CA SER A 229 6.83 3.21 10.59
C SER A 229 5.79 2.56 9.68
N LEU A 230 6.09 2.43 8.38
CA LEU A 230 5.10 1.99 7.39
C LEU A 230 4.60 0.56 7.64
N PHE A 231 5.49 -0.34 8.03
CA PHE A 231 5.16 -1.76 8.26
C PHE A 231 5.26 -2.19 9.73
N SER A 232 5.46 -1.25 10.66
CA SER A 232 5.69 -1.56 12.08
C SER A 232 4.60 -2.43 12.72
N ASP A 233 3.35 -2.20 12.31
CA ASP A 233 2.16 -2.86 12.85
C ASP A 233 1.65 -4.01 11.95
N SER A 234 2.54 -4.60 11.15
CA SER A 234 2.15 -5.57 10.12
C SER A 234 2.89 -6.91 10.23
N PRO A 235 2.88 -7.60 11.40
CA PRO A 235 3.64 -8.83 11.62
C PRO A 235 3.10 -10.01 10.80
N GLN A 236 1.97 -9.88 10.18
CA GLN A 236 1.33 -10.88 9.32
C GLN A 236 1.45 -10.59 7.83
N CYS A 237 2.26 -9.60 7.43
CA CYS A 237 2.52 -9.34 6.02
C CYS A 237 3.32 -10.51 5.42
N SER A 238 2.71 -11.23 4.49
CA SER A 238 3.30 -12.43 3.90
C SER A 238 4.10 -12.15 2.62
N THR A 239 3.96 -10.96 2.02
CA THR A 239 4.69 -10.64 0.80
C THR A 239 5.01 -9.16 0.68
N TYR A 240 6.27 -8.90 0.33
CA TYR A 240 6.82 -7.62 -0.11
C TYR A 240 7.41 -7.75 -1.53
N ALA A 241 6.97 -8.77 -2.30
CA ALA A 241 7.48 -9.01 -3.64
C ALA A 241 7.34 -7.76 -4.51
N HIS A 242 8.44 -7.32 -5.16
CA HIS A 242 8.53 -6.10 -5.96
C HIS A 242 8.15 -4.80 -5.22
N CYS A 243 7.98 -4.80 -3.90
CA CYS A 243 7.40 -3.69 -3.14
C CYS A 243 8.01 -2.33 -3.48
N PHE A 244 9.32 -2.26 -3.69
CA PHE A 244 10.07 -1.06 -4.05
C PHE A 244 10.83 -1.22 -5.37
N ALA A 245 10.52 -2.23 -6.17
CA ALA A 245 11.22 -2.46 -7.44
C ALA A 245 11.14 -1.23 -8.34
N GLY A 246 12.24 -0.90 -9.03
CA GLY A 246 12.30 0.27 -9.90
C GLY A 246 12.25 1.63 -9.22
N CYS A 247 12.32 1.72 -7.88
CA CYS A 247 12.47 2.98 -7.15
C CYS A 247 13.89 3.54 -7.36
N ARG A 248 14.13 4.10 -8.54
CA ARG A 248 15.47 4.50 -8.98
C ARG A 248 16.07 5.65 -8.19
N ASN A 249 15.26 6.41 -7.45
CA ASN A 249 15.72 7.50 -6.59
C ASN A 249 16.07 7.04 -5.16
N LEU A 250 15.74 5.81 -4.81
CA LEU A 250 15.96 5.25 -3.48
C LEU A 250 17.46 5.11 -3.20
N ARG A 251 17.93 5.68 -2.10
CA ARG A 251 19.34 5.69 -1.71
C ARG A 251 19.63 4.84 -0.48
N THR A 252 18.74 4.87 0.49
CA THR A 252 18.90 4.16 1.76
C THR A 252 17.58 3.57 2.21
N VAL A 253 17.62 2.41 2.87
CA VAL A 253 16.47 1.74 3.45
C VAL A 253 16.79 1.31 4.88
N GLY A 254 15.86 1.62 5.79
CA GLY A 254 16.05 1.38 7.22
C GLY A 254 17.14 2.26 7.84
N SER A 255 17.26 2.20 9.13
CA SER A 255 18.34 2.79 9.92
C SER A 255 18.59 1.93 11.15
N GLN A 256 19.72 2.13 11.83
CA GLN A 256 20.02 1.41 13.06
C GLN A 256 18.88 1.59 14.07
N GLY A 257 18.37 0.52 14.64
CA GLY A 257 17.21 0.50 15.54
C GLY A 257 15.85 0.68 14.84
N SER A 258 15.82 0.80 13.52
CA SER A 258 14.59 1.08 12.78
C SER A 258 14.57 0.35 11.41
N PRO A 259 14.43 -0.97 11.40
CA PRO A 259 14.25 -1.73 10.16
C PRO A 259 12.94 -1.34 9.48
N ILE A 260 12.84 -1.59 8.18
CA ILE A 260 11.61 -1.27 7.42
C ILE A 260 10.52 -2.34 7.57
N THR A 261 10.91 -3.54 7.95
CA THR A 261 9.98 -4.65 8.23
C THR A 261 9.75 -4.76 9.73
N PRO A 262 8.62 -5.31 10.18
CA PRO A 262 8.39 -5.57 11.60
C PRO A 262 9.50 -6.43 12.20
N PRO A 263 9.86 -6.23 13.47
CA PRO A 263 10.90 -7.02 14.12
C PRO A 263 10.54 -8.51 14.27
N GLU A 264 9.25 -8.81 14.30
CA GLU A 264 8.71 -10.16 14.41
C GLU A 264 7.67 -10.40 13.31
N HIS A 265 7.81 -11.51 12.59
CA HIS A 265 6.80 -12.04 11.68
C HIS A 265 6.23 -13.34 12.22
N SER A 266 4.92 -13.51 12.07
CA SER A 266 4.22 -14.75 12.44
C SER A 266 3.91 -15.65 11.25
N VAL A 267 4.31 -15.23 10.05
CA VAL A 267 4.09 -15.93 8.78
C VAL A 267 5.37 -15.98 7.96
N THR A 268 5.44 -16.89 7.01
CA THR A 268 6.53 -16.89 6.01
C THR A 268 6.42 -15.68 5.09
N VAL A 269 7.57 -15.15 4.67
CA VAL A 269 7.67 -13.86 3.98
C VAL A 269 8.39 -14.01 2.65
N ASN A 270 7.74 -13.53 1.60
CA ASN A 270 8.30 -13.43 0.26
C ASN A 270 8.83 -12.00 0.03
N ILE A 271 10.13 -11.87 -0.24
CA ILE A 271 10.81 -10.60 -0.59
C ILE A 271 11.39 -10.60 -2.01
N ASN A 272 10.87 -11.44 -2.90
CA ASN A 272 11.37 -11.53 -4.28
C ASN A 272 11.34 -10.16 -4.96
N SER A 273 12.45 -9.82 -5.61
CA SER A 273 12.58 -8.56 -6.36
C SER A 273 12.25 -7.29 -5.57
N MET A 274 12.25 -7.34 -4.23
CA MET A 274 11.76 -6.24 -3.38
C MET A 274 12.41 -4.89 -3.71
N PHE A 275 13.70 -4.90 -4.07
CA PHE A 275 14.49 -3.71 -4.45
C PHE A 275 15.08 -3.85 -5.86
N GLU A 276 14.53 -4.71 -6.69
CA GLU A 276 15.03 -4.93 -8.05
C GLU A 276 15.08 -3.62 -8.84
N ASN A 277 16.20 -3.36 -9.53
CA ASN A 277 16.44 -2.15 -10.32
C ASN A 277 16.39 -0.81 -9.51
N CYS A 278 16.58 -0.84 -8.20
CA CYS A 278 16.85 0.34 -7.39
C CYS A 278 18.30 0.83 -7.64
N SER A 279 18.56 1.36 -8.84
CA SER A 279 19.93 1.60 -9.33
C SER A 279 20.73 2.61 -8.50
N ASN A 280 20.09 3.49 -7.74
CA ASN A 280 20.75 4.47 -6.84
C ASN A 280 20.83 4.01 -5.38
N LEU A 281 20.35 2.81 -5.06
CA LEU A 281 20.46 2.27 -3.71
C LEU A 281 21.92 2.07 -3.33
N LEU A 282 22.36 2.73 -2.26
CA LEU A 282 23.74 2.69 -1.76
C LEU A 282 23.91 1.65 -0.67
N THR A 283 22.93 1.54 0.20
CA THR A 283 22.93 0.61 1.32
C THR A 283 21.52 0.16 1.68
N ALA A 284 21.39 -1.11 2.01
CA ALA A 284 20.21 -1.71 2.58
C ALA A 284 20.55 -2.39 3.92
N GLU A 285 21.58 -1.89 4.60
CA GLU A 285 22.19 -2.51 5.77
C GLU A 285 21.17 -2.87 6.86
N TYR A 286 20.18 -2.01 7.08
CA TYR A 286 19.16 -2.18 8.12
C TYR A 286 17.76 -2.50 7.58
N ALA A 287 17.67 -3.01 6.34
CA ALA A 287 16.35 -3.24 5.71
C ALA A 287 15.49 -4.27 6.47
N PHE A 288 16.11 -5.33 6.98
CA PHE A 288 15.38 -6.52 7.47
C PHE A 288 15.61 -6.81 8.95
N GLY A 289 16.21 -5.95 9.68
CA GLY A 289 16.43 -6.11 11.10
C GLY A 289 17.58 -5.25 11.59
N ASP A 290 17.62 -5.05 12.88
CA ASP A 290 18.74 -4.47 13.60
C ASP A 290 18.93 -5.29 14.87
N VAL A 291 20.08 -5.91 14.98
CA VAL A 291 20.49 -6.49 16.26
C VAL A 291 21.18 -5.37 17.03
N THR A 292 20.39 -4.71 17.89
CA THR A 292 20.99 -3.85 18.91
C THR A 292 21.99 -4.67 19.72
N GLU A 293 23.15 -4.07 20.00
CA GLU A 293 24.27 -4.71 20.70
C GLU A 293 23.80 -5.61 21.87
N ASN A 294 24.33 -6.81 21.84
CA ASN A 294 24.12 -7.82 22.89
C ASN A 294 24.42 -7.22 24.28
N LYS A 295 23.42 -6.99 25.09
CA LYS A 295 23.57 -6.54 26.47
C LYS A 295 24.12 -7.61 27.43
N HIS A 296 24.31 -8.83 26.93
CA HIS A 296 24.86 -9.93 27.72
C HIS A 296 26.24 -10.33 27.18
N GLY A 297 27.22 -10.33 28.06
CA GLY A 297 28.61 -10.62 27.75
C GLY A 297 28.82 -12.03 27.19
N PRO A 298 30.05 -12.38 26.78
CA PRO A 298 30.40 -13.58 25.99
C PRO A 298 30.21 -14.93 26.70
N THR A 299 29.58 -14.96 27.85
CA THR A 299 29.41 -16.16 28.65
C THR A 299 27.96 -16.59 28.87
N GLY A 300 26.97 -15.93 28.23
CA GLY A 300 25.56 -16.27 28.40
C GLY A 300 25.18 -17.52 27.60
N THR A 301 24.74 -18.54 28.31
CA THR A 301 24.13 -19.75 27.73
C THR A 301 22.66 -19.56 27.30
N ASP A 302 22.22 -18.32 27.21
CA ASP A 302 20.84 -17.97 26.90
C ASP A 302 20.66 -17.85 25.38
N ASN A 303 19.98 -18.85 24.81
CA ASN A 303 19.66 -18.95 23.39
C ASN A 303 18.51 -18.00 22.96
N SER A 304 18.07 -17.06 23.79
CA SER A 304 16.94 -16.17 23.55
C SER A 304 17.21 -15.09 22.47
N TYR A 305 18.44 -14.99 21.94
CA TYR A 305 18.88 -13.91 21.04
C TYR A 305 18.59 -14.07 19.57
N ILE A 306 18.05 -15.21 19.18
CA ILE A 306 17.80 -15.52 17.75
C ILE A 306 16.32 -15.24 17.40
N GLU A 307 15.54 -14.71 18.31
CA GLU A 307 14.10 -14.63 18.13
C GLU A 307 13.59 -13.39 17.39
N SER A 308 14.40 -12.35 17.24
CA SER A 308 13.96 -11.13 16.56
C SER A 308 14.60 -10.95 15.19
N GLY A 309 13.81 -10.98 14.15
CA GLY A 309 14.25 -10.63 12.79
C GLY A 309 13.44 -11.35 11.70
N VAL A 310 13.21 -10.64 10.61
CA VAL A 310 12.49 -11.12 9.42
C VAL A 310 13.13 -12.37 8.82
N LEU A 311 14.44 -12.52 8.96
CA LEU A 311 15.20 -13.63 8.38
C LEU A 311 14.71 -15.02 8.77
N LYS A 312 14.19 -15.17 9.98
CA LYS A 312 13.60 -16.42 10.47
C LYS A 312 12.44 -16.92 9.60
N HIS A 313 11.81 -16.01 8.87
CA HIS A 313 10.56 -16.27 8.16
C HIS A 313 10.66 -16.07 6.65
N ILE A 314 11.84 -15.68 6.09
CA ILE A 314 11.98 -15.53 4.63
C ILE A 314 12.00 -16.90 3.98
N ASP A 315 11.08 -17.11 3.02
CA ASP A 315 11.03 -18.29 2.18
C ASP A 315 11.57 -18.04 0.76
N SER A 316 11.56 -16.79 0.31
CA SER A 316 12.05 -16.44 -1.02
C SER A 316 12.63 -15.03 -1.07
N CYS A 317 13.85 -14.91 -1.63
CA CYS A 317 14.56 -13.64 -1.86
C CYS A 317 15.16 -13.56 -3.29
N THR A 318 14.55 -14.24 -4.25
CA THR A 318 15.00 -14.23 -5.65
C THR A 318 15.04 -12.83 -6.20
N SER A 319 16.14 -12.42 -6.82
CA SER A 319 16.33 -11.10 -7.45
C SER A 319 16.12 -9.90 -6.52
N THR A 320 16.12 -10.06 -5.20
CA THR A 320 15.75 -8.98 -4.24
C THR A 320 16.53 -7.70 -4.47
N PHE A 321 17.81 -7.76 -4.78
CA PHE A 321 18.68 -6.60 -5.07
C PHE A 321 19.22 -6.63 -6.51
N ASN A 322 18.62 -7.42 -7.40
CA ASN A 322 19.03 -7.47 -8.80
C ASN A 322 19.04 -6.07 -9.43
N GLY A 323 20.14 -5.67 -10.06
CA GLY A 323 20.28 -4.35 -10.70
C GLY A 323 20.50 -3.16 -9.75
N CYS A 324 20.74 -3.38 -8.43
CA CYS A 324 21.17 -2.35 -7.49
C CYS A 324 22.65 -2.00 -7.72
N SER A 325 22.95 -1.42 -8.87
CA SER A 325 24.34 -1.26 -9.38
C SER A 325 25.21 -0.30 -8.55
N ASN A 326 24.62 0.58 -7.74
CA ASN A 326 25.34 1.48 -6.86
C ASN A 326 25.47 0.96 -5.42
N MET A 327 24.91 -0.18 -5.10
CA MET A 327 24.96 -0.76 -3.75
C MET A 327 26.41 -1.13 -3.38
N THR A 328 26.90 -0.59 -2.27
CA THR A 328 28.28 -0.77 -1.78
C THR A 328 28.36 -1.74 -0.59
N SER A 329 27.26 -1.89 0.14
CA SER A 329 27.17 -2.79 1.29
C SER A 329 25.98 -3.73 1.15
N GLN A 330 26.15 -4.98 1.56
CA GLN A 330 25.04 -5.92 1.66
C GLN A 330 24.15 -5.59 2.87
N PRO A 331 22.90 -6.09 2.90
CA PRO A 331 22.07 -6.02 4.09
C PRO A 331 22.78 -6.62 5.29
N ARG A 332 22.64 -6.02 6.44
CA ARG A 332 22.99 -6.71 7.69
C ARG A 332 21.93 -7.77 7.93
N TRP A 333 22.40 -8.98 7.79
CA TRP A 333 21.68 -10.16 8.23
C TRP A 333 22.20 -10.55 9.62
N ASP A 334 22.28 -9.59 10.54
CA ASP A 334 22.98 -9.76 11.81
C ASP A 334 22.34 -10.87 12.63
N CYS A 335 22.93 -12.06 12.51
CA CYS A 335 22.79 -13.13 13.50
C CYS A 335 24.06 -13.15 14.34
N ILE A 336 23.95 -12.87 15.61
CA ILE A 336 24.99 -13.19 16.58
C ILE A 336 24.79 -14.65 16.96
N VAL A 337 25.64 -15.52 16.44
CA VAL A 337 25.65 -16.92 16.83
C VAL A 337 26.67 -17.10 17.95
N ALA A 338 26.19 -17.53 19.09
CA ALA A 338 27.03 -17.92 20.24
C ALA A 338 28.10 -16.87 20.65
N GLY A 339 27.76 -15.57 20.61
CA GLY A 339 28.65 -14.49 21.08
C GLY A 339 29.78 -14.10 20.11
N VAL A 340 29.78 -14.61 18.89
CA VAL A 340 30.78 -14.26 17.88
C VAL A 340 30.19 -13.18 16.96
N LYS A 341 30.68 -11.96 17.07
CA LYS A 341 30.41 -10.86 16.13
C LYS A 341 31.16 -11.17 14.85
N LEU A 342 30.44 -11.55 13.78
CA LEU A 342 31.07 -11.75 12.47
C LEU A 342 31.30 -10.38 11.81
N PRO A 343 32.49 -10.12 11.21
CA PRO A 343 32.75 -8.87 10.51
C PRO A 343 31.80 -8.69 9.31
N PRO A 344 31.39 -7.45 8.98
CA PRO A 344 30.48 -7.14 7.87
C PRO A 344 30.96 -7.60 6.48
N ALA A 345 32.22 -8.00 6.37
CA ALA A 345 32.88 -8.39 5.11
C ALA A 345 32.71 -9.86 4.72
N TYR A 346 32.03 -10.67 5.54
CA TYR A 346 31.88 -12.10 5.27
C TYR A 346 30.42 -12.46 4.96
N MET A 347 30.17 -12.71 3.72
CA MET A 347 29.19 -13.18 3.04
C MET A 347 28.37 -14.25 3.06
N PRO A 348 27.31 -14.59 2.48
CA PRO A 348 25.97 -14.83 3.01
C PRO A 348 26.05 -15.68 4.27
N LEU A 349 25.69 -15.11 5.37
CA LEU A 349 25.65 -15.71 6.72
C LEU A 349 24.99 -17.09 6.73
N PHE A 350 24.06 -17.32 5.82
CA PHE A 350 23.41 -18.61 5.62
C PHE A 350 24.39 -19.76 5.37
N TYR A 351 25.48 -19.56 4.64
CA TYR A 351 26.44 -20.62 4.35
C TYR A 351 27.34 -20.94 5.56
N TYR A 352 27.60 -19.91 6.38
CA TYR A 352 28.37 -20.10 7.61
C TYR A 352 27.59 -20.91 8.64
N PHE A 353 26.29 -20.71 8.73
CA PHE A 353 25.38 -21.49 9.58
C PHE A 353 25.36 -22.97 9.20
N LYS A 354 25.28 -23.29 7.92
CA LYS A 354 25.29 -24.67 7.44
C LYS A 354 26.59 -25.44 7.83
N ARG A 355 27.68 -24.69 8.01
CA ARG A 355 28.98 -25.30 8.30
C ARG A 355 29.29 -25.48 9.78
N ILE A 356 28.71 -24.67 10.64
CA ILE A 356 29.02 -24.64 12.09
C ILE A 356 27.89 -25.21 12.97
N PHE A 357 26.64 -25.10 12.56
CA PHE A 357 25.49 -25.53 13.33
C PHE A 357 24.59 -26.48 12.53
N GLN A 358 24.13 -27.52 13.21
CA GLN A 358 23.07 -28.39 12.68
C GLN A 358 21.76 -27.58 12.66
N PRO A 359 21.08 -27.41 11.50
CA PRO A 359 19.93 -26.52 11.32
C PRO A 359 18.75 -26.80 12.26
N TYR A 360 18.64 -28.02 12.74
CA TYR A 360 17.51 -28.51 13.55
C TYR A 360 17.42 -27.98 14.98
N GLN A 361 18.47 -27.34 15.50
CA GLN A 361 18.47 -26.89 16.90
C GLN A 361 17.89 -25.50 17.13
N PHE A 362 17.72 -24.68 16.07
CA PHE A 362 17.40 -23.24 16.24
C PHE A 362 16.15 -22.75 15.48
N GLY A 363 15.39 -23.63 14.82
CA GLY A 363 14.15 -23.26 14.13
C GLY A 363 14.35 -22.31 12.93
N PHE A 364 15.56 -22.21 12.37
CA PHE A 364 15.79 -21.52 11.11
C PHE A 364 15.27 -22.33 9.92
N PRO A 365 14.68 -21.70 8.89
CA PRO A 365 14.38 -22.39 7.66
C PRO A 365 15.69 -22.99 7.11
N ASP A 366 15.61 -24.18 6.54
CA ASP A 366 16.72 -24.77 5.82
C ASP A 366 17.12 -23.81 4.69
N VAL A 367 18.35 -23.29 4.75
CA VAL A 367 18.88 -22.34 3.76
C VAL A 367 18.80 -22.90 2.34
N ASP A 368 18.85 -24.21 2.19
CA ASP A 368 18.67 -24.87 0.90
C ASP A 368 17.22 -24.80 0.40
N SER A 369 16.24 -24.56 1.28
CA SER A 369 14.83 -24.40 0.92
C SER A 369 14.47 -22.98 0.48
N ILE A 370 15.33 -21.97 0.73
CA ILE A 370 15.08 -20.58 0.35
C ILE A 370 15.39 -20.39 -1.14
N SER A 371 14.42 -19.90 -1.90
CA SER A 371 14.65 -19.47 -3.28
C SER A 371 15.44 -18.16 -3.31
N LYS A 372 16.68 -18.18 -3.88
CA LYS A 372 17.67 -17.08 -3.77
C LYS A 372 18.31 -16.66 -5.09
N SER A 373 17.95 -17.28 -6.20
CA SER A 373 18.61 -17.06 -7.50
C SER A 373 18.63 -15.58 -7.91
N GLY A 374 19.83 -15.11 -8.27
CA GLY A 374 20.02 -13.73 -8.74
C GLY A 374 19.77 -12.64 -7.70
N CYS A 375 19.73 -12.96 -6.40
CA CYS A 375 19.43 -12.00 -5.32
C CYS A 375 20.30 -10.73 -5.42
N PHE A 376 21.59 -10.87 -5.73
CA PHE A 376 22.56 -9.77 -5.87
C PHE A 376 23.07 -9.57 -7.30
N ARG A 377 22.38 -10.08 -8.31
CA ARG A 377 22.82 -9.92 -9.70
C ARG A 377 22.96 -8.43 -10.06
N GLY A 378 24.09 -8.04 -10.62
CA GLY A 378 24.36 -6.66 -11.03
C GLY A 378 24.74 -5.69 -9.92
N CYS A 379 24.90 -6.13 -8.67
CA CYS A 379 25.40 -5.32 -7.55
C CYS A 379 26.93 -5.13 -7.62
N THR A 380 27.45 -4.73 -8.77
CA THR A 380 28.89 -4.78 -9.09
C THR A 380 29.80 -3.89 -8.25
N LYS A 381 29.23 -2.90 -7.53
CA LYS A 381 29.98 -2.05 -6.59
C LYS A 381 30.01 -2.60 -5.16
N MET A 382 29.33 -3.69 -4.90
CA MET A 382 29.33 -4.31 -3.57
C MET A 382 30.75 -4.82 -3.22
N ASN A 383 31.23 -4.48 -2.04
CA ASN A 383 32.54 -4.93 -1.56
C ASN A 383 32.64 -6.47 -1.61
N GLY A 384 33.63 -6.97 -2.32
CA GLY A 384 33.85 -8.41 -2.47
C GLY A 384 32.98 -9.11 -3.51
N TYR A 385 32.26 -8.38 -4.38
CA TYR A 385 31.35 -8.93 -5.39
C TYR A 385 31.96 -10.07 -6.23
N ASP A 386 33.18 -9.88 -6.79
CA ASP A 386 33.83 -10.89 -7.62
C ASP A 386 34.21 -12.16 -6.85
N GLN A 387 34.56 -12.01 -5.57
CA GLN A 387 34.84 -13.15 -4.69
C GLN A 387 33.56 -13.93 -4.37
N TYR A 388 32.46 -13.21 -4.17
CA TYR A 388 31.17 -13.82 -3.81
C TYR A 388 30.53 -14.53 -5.00
N ILE A 389 30.55 -13.96 -6.20
CA ILE A 389 30.01 -14.60 -7.39
C ILE A 389 30.74 -15.93 -7.70
N SER A 390 32.04 -15.98 -7.39
CA SER A 390 32.84 -17.21 -7.57
C SER A 390 32.55 -18.27 -6.49
N ALA A 391 32.29 -17.82 -5.26
CA ALA A 391 32.11 -18.73 -4.12
C ALA A 391 30.65 -19.20 -3.95
N TYR A 392 29.68 -18.39 -4.39
CA TYR A 392 28.25 -18.61 -4.15
C TYR A 392 27.41 -18.21 -5.37
N PRO A 393 27.60 -18.84 -6.54
CA PRO A 393 26.97 -18.43 -7.79
C PRO A 393 25.44 -18.47 -7.76
N GLU A 394 24.85 -19.24 -6.87
CA GLU A 394 23.40 -19.36 -6.72
C GLU A 394 22.71 -18.08 -6.19
N TRP A 395 23.49 -17.14 -5.63
CA TRP A 395 22.98 -15.84 -5.16
C TRP A 395 23.10 -14.73 -6.22
N PHE A 396 23.86 -14.96 -7.26
CA PHE A 396 24.19 -14.03 -8.33
C PHE A 396 23.72 -14.53 -9.69
#